data_2b4973c9cec671e1cfe34983afcb1ce2
#
_entry.id   2b4973c9cec671e1cfe34983afcb1ce2
#
_cell.length_a   1.000
_cell.length_b   1.000
_cell.length_c   1.000
_cell.angle_alpha   90.00
_cell.angle_beta   90.00
_cell.angle_gamma   90.00
#
_symmetry.space_group_name_H-M   'P 1'
#
loop_
_entity.id
_entity.type
_entity.pdbx_description
1 polymer ?
#
loop_
_entity_poly.entity_id
_entity_poly.type
_entity_poly.pdbx_seq_one_letter_code
_entity_poly.pdbx_strand_id
1 'polypeptide(L)'
;MADSFNRMTSQLVEQRDRLVQAERVAAWRELARRLAHELNNPLFPLQLTVENMVRARHLPQEQCDEVFAESTATLMAEIANLKTIIARFSDFSKMPKPQESNLDVRGVMQRVLALFAPTLDQRERPIALKTEIATDPLMVSADAELLHRALSNLVLNAIDAMPEGGTLIAVALRKSNVVQIRISDTGTGLTPEECQRLFTPYYTTKQHGTGLGLAIVQSVVADHHGTITVESIQGRGATFVIELPALPIASEAHA
;
A
#
# COMPACT_ATOMS: atom_id res chain seq x y z
N MET A 1 38.97 24.31 5.46
CA MET A 1 38.41 23.38 4.46
C MET A 1 37.36 22.44 5.07
N ALA A 2 37.64 21.74 6.17
CA ALA A 2 36.69 20.85 6.84
C ALA A 2 35.38 21.54 7.26
N ASP A 3 35.45 22.75 7.83
CA ASP A 3 34.25 23.50 8.26
C ASP A 3 33.36 23.95 7.12
N SER A 4 33.96 24.31 5.98
CA SER A 4 33.19 24.67 4.77
C SER A 4 32.48 23.46 4.18
N PHE A 5 33.12 22.30 4.18
CA PHE A 5 32.54 21.03 3.73
C PHE A 5 31.38 20.58 4.65
N ASN A 6 31.59 20.64 5.98
CA ASN A 6 30.55 20.29 6.94
C ASN A 6 29.33 21.22 6.83
N ARG A 7 29.58 22.53 6.63
CA ARG A 7 28.49 23.51 6.43
C ARG A 7 27.71 23.27 5.15
N MET A 8 28.41 22.94 4.04
CA MET A 8 27.77 22.60 2.78
C MET A 8 26.94 21.30 2.88
N THR A 9 27.48 20.27 3.55
CA THR A 9 26.75 19.02 3.78
C THR A 9 25.51 19.23 4.64
N SER A 10 25.60 20.02 5.71
CA SER A 10 24.45 20.37 6.54
C SER A 10 23.38 21.15 5.76
N GLN A 11 23.79 22.08 4.91
CA GLN A 11 22.86 22.83 4.04
C GLN A 11 22.16 21.91 3.01
N LEU A 12 22.88 20.96 2.42
CA LEU A 12 22.29 20.00 1.50
C LEU A 12 21.26 19.10 2.19
N VAL A 13 21.56 18.62 3.40
CA VAL A 13 20.60 17.84 4.21
C VAL A 13 19.37 18.67 4.52
N GLU A 14 19.53 19.90 4.98
CA GLU A 14 18.42 20.80 5.28
C GLU A 14 17.57 21.12 4.04
N GLN A 15 18.19 21.38 2.90
CA GLN A 15 17.47 21.60 1.63
C GLN A 15 16.72 20.36 1.18
N ARG A 16 17.32 19.18 1.28
CA ARG A 16 16.65 17.89 1.00
C ARG A 16 15.42 17.73 1.88
N ASP A 17 15.55 17.96 3.19
CA ASP A 17 14.46 17.79 4.14
C ASP A 17 13.31 18.79 3.85
N ARG A 18 13.64 20.03 3.47
CA ARG A 18 12.64 21.03 3.04
C ARG A 18 11.92 20.60 1.76
N LEU A 19 12.64 20.03 0.77
CA LEU A 19 12.04 19.53 -0.46
C LEU A 19 11.08 18.37 -0.16
N VAL A 20 11.50 17.39 0.64
CA VAL A 20 10.67 16.26 1.06
C VAL A 20 9.41 16.75 1.80
N GLN A 21 9.53 17.75 2.66
CA GLN A 21 8.37 18.35 3.34
C GLN A 21 7.45 19.09 2.37
N ALA A 22 7.99 19.82 1.41
CA ALA A 22 7.20 20.52 0.40
C ALA A 22 6.44 19.54 -0.52
N GLU A 23 7.08 18.45 -0.92
CA GLU A 23 6.45 17.36 -1.67
C GLU A 23 5.34 16.67 -0.86
N ARG A 24 5.57 16.39 0.42
CA ARG A 24 4.55 15.85 1.34
C ARG A 24 3.34 16.79 1.44
N VAL A 25 3.56 18.10 1.58
CA VAL A 25 2.46 19.10 1.65
C VAL A 25 1.71 19.17 0.32
N ALA A 26 2.38 19.13 -0.81
CA ALA A 26 1.75 19.14 -2.12
C ALA A 26 0.91 17.86 -2.35
N ALA A 27 1.45 16.69 -2.01
CA ALA A 27 0.74 15.43 -2.03
C ALA A 27 -0.49 15.48 -1.10
N TRP A 28 -0.36 16.07 0.10
CA TRP A 28 -1.46 16.23 1.05
C TRP A 28 -2.60 17.12 0.51
N ARG A 29 -2.29 18.22 -0.18
CA ARG A 29 -3.31 19.08 -0.78
C ARG A 29 -4.11 18.37 -1.87
N GLU A 30 -3.42 17.65 -2.74
CA GLU A 30 -4.08 16.85 -3.79
C GLU A 30 -4.93 15.73 -3.19
N LEU A 31 -4.43 15.11 -2.13
CA LEU A 31 -5.12 14.10 -1.33
C LEU A 31 -6.43 14.63 -0.74
N ALA A 32 -6.38 15.78 -0.06
CA ALA A 32 -7.57 16.39 0.54
C ALA A 32 -8.63 16.74 -0.52
N ARG A 33 -8.20 17.24 -1.69
CA ARG A 33 -9.09 17.56 -2.80
C ARG A 33 -9.79 16.32 -3.34
N ARG A 34 -9.06 15.23 -3.56
CA ARG A 34 -9.64 13.96 -4.06
C ARG A 34 -10.53 13.30 -3.04
N LEU A 35 -10.14 13.30 -1.75
CA LEU A 35 -10.98 12.79 -0.68
C LEU A 35 -12.33 13.51 -0.65
N ALA A 36 -12.32 14.85 -0.72
CA ALA A 36 -13.56 15.62 -0.79
C ALA A 36 -14.44 15.19 -1.98
N HIS A 37 -13.81 14.91 -3.12
CA HIS A 37 -14.52 14.42 -4.31
C HIS A 37 -15.08 12.99 -4.10
N GLU A 38 -14.27 12.08 -3.55
CA GLU A 38 -14.69 10.70 -3.28
C GLU A 38 -15.76 10.60 -2.18
N LEU A 39 -15.74 11.50 -1.19
CA LEU A 39 -16.80 11.58 -0.18
C LEU A 39 -18.09 12.18 -0.74
N ASN A 40 -18.00 13.14 -1.66
CA ASN A 40 -19.17 13.72 -2.29
C ASN A 40 -19.91 12.74 -3.22
N ASN A 41 -19.19 11.78 -3.83
CA ASN A 41 -19.79 10.82 -4.75
C ASN A 41 -20.92 9.97 -4.10
N PRO A 42 -20.73 9.33 -2.93
CA PRO A 42 -21.79 8.57 -2.27
C PRO A 42 -22.83 9.47 -1.55
N LEU A 43 -22.52 10.72 -1.27
CA LEU A 43 -23.47 11.64 -0.61
C LEU A 43 -24.67 11.96 -1.51
N PHE A 44 -24.48 12.09 -2.81
CA PHE A 44 -25.58 12.37 -3.76
C PHE A 44 -26.59 11.21 -3.84
N PRO A 45 -26.18 9.93 -4.04
CA PRO A 45 -27.10 8.79 -3.94
C PRO A 45 -27.81 8.70 -2.59
N LEU A 46 -27.08 8.93 -1.48
CA LEU A 46 -27.70 8.94 -0.15
C LEU A 46 -28.81 9.99 -0.03
N GLN A 47 -28.55 11.22 -0.48
CA GLN A 47 -29.54 12.30 -0.44
C GLN A 47 -30.77 11.93 -1.31
N LEU A 48 -30.56 11.49 -2.53
CA LEU A 48 -31.64 11.10 -3.44
C LEU A 48 -32.47 9.95 -2.87
N THR A 49 -31.84 8.97 -2.24
CA THR A 49 -32.51 7.83 -1.62
C THR A 49 -33.41 8.29 -0.47
N VAL A 50 -32.90 9.19 0.39
CA VAL A 50 -33.72 9.78 1.47
C VAL A 50 -34.90 10.59 0.92
N GLU A 51 -34.70 11.38 -0.14
CA GLU A 51 -35.78 12.12 -0.79
C GLU A 51 -36.84 11.17 -1.37
N ASN A 52 -36.44 10.04 -1.97
CA ASN A 52 -37.35 9.02 -2.47
C ASN A 52 -38.16 8.38 -1.36
N MET A 53 -37.55 8.05 -0.23
CA MET A 53 -38.25 7.54 0.96
C MET A 53 -39.29 8.53 1.49
N VAL A 54 -38.97 9.82 1.51
CA VAL A 54 -39.92 10.87 1.94
C VAL A 54 -41.12 10.94 0.97
N ARG A 55 -40.87 10.86 -0.34
CA ARG A 55 -41.94 10.87 -1.36
C ARG A 55 -42.82 9.62 -1.30
N ALA A 56 -42.21 8.45 -1.03
CA ALA A 56 -42.91 7.18 -0.95
C ALA A 56 -43.99 7.13 0.17
N ARG A 57 -43.93 8.00 1.17
CA ARG A 57 -44.95 8.10 2.24
C ARG A 57 -46.37 8.40 1.74
N HIS A 58 -46.50 8.90 0.51
CA HIS A 58 -47.79 9.20 -0.12
C HIS A 58 -48.27 8.07 -1.06
N LEU A 59 -47.50 6.98 -1.21
CA LEU A 59 -47.86 5.82 -1.99
C LEU A 59 -48.74 4.81 -1.21
N PRO A 60 -49.42 3.90 -1.90
CA PRO A 60 -50.05 2.75 -1.24
C PRO A 60 -49.02 1.95 -0.41
N GLN A 61 -49.49 1.32 0.70
CA GLN A 61 -48.64 0.68 1.68
C GLN A 61 -47.61 -0.31 1.07
N GLU A 62 -48.08 -1.17 0.16
CA GLU A 62 -47.22 -2.18 -0.49
C GLU A 62 -46.06 -1.56 -1.29
N GLN A 63 -46.34 -0.48 -2.04
CA GLN A 63 -45.31 0.25 -2.78
C GLN A 63 -44.38 1.05 -1.85
N CYS A 64 -44.93 1.57 -0.74
CA CYS A 64 -44.14 2.26 0.26
C CYS A 64 -43.15 1.30 0.93
N ASP A 65 -43.57 0.09 1.28
CA ASP A 65 -42.75 -0.94 1.93
C ASP A 65 -41.62 -1.43 0.96
N GLU A 66 -41.93 -1.59 -0.32
CA GLU A 66 -40.93 -1.95 -1.35
C GLU A 66 -39.85 -0.87 -1.52
N VAL A 67 -40.27 0.40 -1.70
CA VAL A 67 -39.36 1.54 -1.81
C VAL A 67 -38.51 1.68 -0.54
N PHE A 68 -39.09 1.44 0.63
CA PHE A 68 -38.39 1.52 1.90
C PHE A 68 -37.29 0.44 2.01
N ALA A 69 -37.60 -0.80 1.63
CA ALA A 69 -36.65 -1.92 1.65
C ALA A 69 -35.48 -1.68 0.70
N GLU A 70 -35.76 -1.28 -0.55
CA GLU A 70 -34.73 -0.98 -1.56
C GLU A 70 -33.85 0.21 -1.14
N SER A 71 -34.49 1.28 -0.65
CA SER A 71 -33.79 2.48 -0.16
C SER A 71 -32.87 2.17 1.02
N THR A 72 -33.34 1.34 1.98
CA THR A 72 -32.53 0.94 3.12
C THR A 72 -31.31 0.15 2.70
N ALA A 73 -31.46 -0.79 1.74
CA ALA A 73 -30.34 -1.54 1.21
C ALA A 73 -29.28 -0.62 0.54
N THR A 74 -29.73 0.34 -0.26
CA THR A 74 -28.89 1.35 -0.90
C THR A 74 -28.14 2.22 0.13
N LEU A 75 -28.84 2.73 1.15
CA LEU A 75 -28.24 3.51 2.22
C LEU A 75 -27.15 2.72 2.95
N MET A 76 -27.41 1.46 3.29
CA MET A 76 -26.43 0.60 3.95
C MET A 76 -25.20 0.34 3.10
N ALA A 77 -25.37 0.13 1.79
CA ALA A 77 -24.28 -0.05 0.85
C ALA A 77 -23.38 1.22 0.75
N GLU A 78 -24.01 2.41 0.62
CA GLU A 78 -23.28 3.66 0.52
C GLU A 78 -22.58 4.05 1.84
N ILE A 79 -23.18 3.76 3.00
CA ILE A 79 -22.52 3.93 4.30
C ILE A 79 -21.30 3.02 4.44
N ALA A 80 -21.39 1.76 3.97
CA ALA A 80 -20.25 0.85 3.97
C ALA A 80 -19.13 1.35 3.06
N ASN A 81 -19.47 1.90 1.90
CA ASN A 81 -18.56 2.54 0.97
C ASN A 81 -17.85 3.75 1.62
N LEU A 82 -18.60 4.66 2.25
CA LEU A 82 -18.05 5.81 2.99
C LEU A 82 -17.09 5.37 4.10
N LYS A 83 -17.44 4.35 4.89
CA LYS A 83 -16.53 3.80 5.92
C LYS A 83 -15.23 3.31 5.32
N THR A 84 -15.29 2.66 4.17
CA THR A 84 -14.12 2.17 3.45
C THR A 84 -13.22 3.32 2.98
N ILE A 85 -13.80 4.39 2.41
CA ILE A 85 -13.08 5.59 1.98
C ILE A 85 -12.38 6.26 3.17
N ILE A 86 -13.10 6.44 4.28
CA ILE A 86 -12.56 7.07 5.50
C ILE A 86 -11.44 6.22 6.12
N ALA A 87 -11.60 4.90 6.20
CA ALA A 87 -10.58 4.00 6.72
C ALA A 87 -9.28 4.10 5.92
N ARG A 88 -9.37 4.07 4.58
CA ARG A 88 -8.24 4.21 3.66
C ARG A 88 -7.51 5.55 3.82
N PHE A 89 -8.28 6.64 4.01
CA PHE A 89 -7.71 7.96 4.26
C PHE A 89 -7.03 8.06 5.63
N SER A 90 -7.70 7.55 6.68
CA SER A 90 -7.15 7.51 8.04
C SER A 90 -5.82 6.77 8.08
N ASP A 91 -5.72 5.69 7.33
CA ASP A 91 -4.50 4.89 7.24
C ASP A 91 -3.34 5.64 6.58
N PHE A 92 -3.61 6.45 5.58
CA PHE A 92 -2.59 7.33 4.99
C PHE A 92 -2.24 8.52 5.89
N SER A 93 -3.26 9.14 6.50
CA SER A 93 -3.12 10.32 7.37
C SER A 93 -2.33 10.05 8.65
N LYS A 94 -2.43 8.83 9.18
CA LYS A 94 -1.78 8.38 10.41
C LYS A 94 -0.45 7.67 10.15
N MET A 95 0.37 8.11 9.18
CA MET A 95 1.74 7.61 9.16
C MET A 95 2.51 8.23 10.34
N PRO A 96 2.61 7.53 11.48
CA PRO A 96 3.43 7.99 12.59
C PRO A 96 4.90 8.01 12.14
N LYS A 97 5.71 8.81 12.79
CA LYS A 97 7.17 8.65 12.63
C LYS A 97 7.52 7.20 12.96
N PRO A 98 8.36 6.53 12.14
CA PRO A 98 8.75 5.15 12.41
C PRO A 98 9.28 4.98 13.83
N GLN A 99 8.82 3.96 14.54
CA GLN A 99 9.42 3.52 15.79
C GLN A 99 10.42 2.42 15.44
N GLU A 100 11.60 2.84 15.00
CA GLU A 100 12.63 1.91 14.56
C GLU A 100 13.16 1.08 15.72
N SER A 101 13.31 -0.21 15.46
CA SER A 101 13.93 -1.18 16.34
C SER A 101 14.75 -2.19 15.52
N ASN A 102 15.66 -2.92 16.17
CA ASN A 102 16.34 -4.02 15.51
C ASN A 102 15.35 -5.11 15.16
N LEU A 103 15.09 -5.30 13.87
CA LEU A 103 14.04 -6.15 13.34
C LEU A 103 14.61 -7.22 12.40
N ASP A 104 14.20 -8.46 12.60
CA ASP A 104 14.44 -9.53 11.64
C ASP A 104 13.31 -9.56 10.60
N VAL A 105 13.64 -9.20 9.36
CA VAL A 105 12.69 -9.13 8.22
C VAL A 105 11.99 -10.46 7.97
N ARG A 106 12.65 -11.60 8.28
CA ARG A 106 12.06 -12.93 8.10
C ARG A 106 10.74 -13.09 8.86
N GLY A 107 10.70 -12.63 10.10
CA GLY A 107 9.50 -12.71 10.94
C GLY A 107 8.34 -11.85 10.40
N VAL A 108 8.64 -10.68 9.83
CA VAL A 108 7.61 -9.84 9.20
C VAL A 108 7.08 -10.50 7.93
N MET A 109 7.99 -10.99 7.07
CA MET A 109 7.62 -11.67 5.83
C MET A 109 6.72 -12.89 6.11
N GLN A 110 7.09 -13.72 7.09
CA GLN A 110 6.30 -14.91 7.47
C GLN A 110 4.91 -14.54 7.96
N ARG A 111 4.76 -13.49 8.79
CA ARG A 111 3.45 -13.02 9.24
C ARG A 111 2.58 -12.52 8.10
N VAL A 112 3.15 -11.75 7.16
CA VAL A 112 2.41 -11.27 5.97
C VAL A 112 1.96 -12.45 5.12
N LEU A 113 2.85 -13.37 4.79
CA LEU A 113 2.50 -14.53 3.95
C LEU A 113 1.45 -15.43 4.63
N ALA A 114 1.54 -15.63 5.94
CA ALA A 114 0.55 -16.39 6.71
C ALA A 114 -0.84 -15.72 6.69
N LEU A 115 -0.89 -14.38 6.74
CA LEU A 115 -2.14 -13.62 6.66
C LEU A 115 -2.88 -13.87 5.34
N PHE A 116 -2.15 -13.93 4.23
CA PHE A 116 -2.75 -14.10 2.90
C PHE A 116 -2.88 -15.54 2.44
N ALA A 117 -2.27 -16.53 3.13
CA ALA A 117 -2.31 -17.93 2.74
C ALA A 117 -3.73 -18.46 2.50
N PRO A 118 -4.75 -18.20 3.37
CA PRO A 118 -6.12 -18.62 3.10
C PRO A 118 -6.70 -18.00 1.82
N THR A 119 -6.40 -16.71 1.58
CA THR A 119 -6.88 -16.00 0.38
C THR A 119 -6.27 -16.57 -0.91
N LEU A 120 -5.02 -17.02 -0.87
CA LEU A 120 -4.34 -17.60 -2.03
C LEU A 120 -4.92 -18.97 -2.39
N ASP A 121 -5.30 -19.78 -1.38
CA ASP A 121 -5.72 -21.16 -1.54
C ASP A 121 -7.23 -21.28 -1.82
N GLN A 122 -8.07 -20.44 -1.21
CA GLN A 122 -9.54 -20.51 -1.28
C GLN A 122 -10.16 -19.88 -2.54
N ARG A 123 -9.37 -19.42 -3.50
CA ARG A 123 -9.84 -18.85 -4.76
C ARG A 123 -10.31 -19.95 -5.70
N GLU A 124 -11.27 -19.65 -6.58
CA GLU A 124 -11.66 -20.54 -7.69
C GLU A 124 -10.46 -20.92 -8.57
N ARG A 125 -9.51 -19.99 -8.68
CA ARG A 125 -8.21 -20.17 -9.37
C ARG A 125 -7.09 -19.86 -8.38
N PRO A 126 -6.53 -20.87 -7.71
CA PRO A 126 -5.52 -20.70 -6.68
C PRO A 126 -4.24 -20.06 -7.19
N ILE A 127 -3.59 -19.31 -6.28
CA ILE A 127 -2.29 -18.70 -6.52
C ILE A 127 -1.24 -19.53 -5.76
N ALA A 128 -0.32 -20.14 -6.48
CA ALA A 128 0.78 -20.88 -5.87
C ALA A 128 1.76 -19.93 -5.16
N LEU A 129 2.05 -20.19 -3.89
CA LEU A 129 3.04 -19.44 -3.12
C LEU A 129 4.39 -20.15 -3.16
N LYS A 130 5.45 -19.44 -3.60
CA LYS A 130 6.84 -19.89 -3.51
C LYS A 130 7.62 -18.93 -2.61
N THR A 131 8.42 -19.47 -1.71
CA THR A 131 9.19 -18.68 -0.75
C THR A 131 10.67 -19.07 -0.77
N GLU A 132 11.54 -18.07 -0.84
CA GLU A 132 13.00 -18.23 -0.74
C GLU A 132 13.51 -17.23 0.31
N ILE A 133 13.40 -17.61 1.58
CA ILE A 133 13.82 -16.77 2.70
C ILE A 133 15.12 -17.34 3.25
N ALA A 134 16.17 -16.50 3.34
CA ALA A 134 17.46 -16.91 3.87
C ALA A 134 17.32 -17.47 5.29
N THR A 135 18.15 -18.46 5.63
CA THR A 135 18.20 -19.08 6.97
C THR A 135 18.84 -18.15 8.00
N ASP A 136 19.83 -17.35 7.58
CA ASP A 136 20.52 -16.41 8.43
C ASP A 136 19.63 -15.19 8.78
N PRO A 137 19.81 -14.58 9.96
CA PRO A 137 19.06 -13.40 10.37
C PRO A 137 19.22 -12.22 9.38
N LEU A 138 18.09 -11.64 8.98
CA LEU A 138 18.02 -10.48 8.09
C LEU A 138 17.70 -9.22 8.90
N MET A 139 18.69 -8.76 9.67
CA MET A 139 18.53 -7.66 10.61
C MET A 139 18.59 -6.29 9.94
N VAL A 140 17.58 -5.46 10.22
CA VAL A 140 17.46 -4.06 9.79
C VAL A 140 17.02 -3.19 10.96
N SER A 141 17.25 -1.84 10.90
CA SER A 141 16.57 -0.89 11.77
C SER A 141 15.26 -0.51 11.12
N ALA A 142 14.11 -0.95 11.67
CA ALA A 142 12.82 -0.69 11.06
C ALA A 142 11.67 -0.77 12.07
N ASP A 143 10.55 -0.14 11.71
CA ASP A 143 9.25 -0.29 12.35
C ASP A 143 8.53 -1.52 11.79
N ALA A 144 8.27 -2.49 12.68
CA ALA A 144 7.69 -3.78 12.29
C ALA A 144 6.29 -3.66 11.68
N GLU A 145 5.46 -2.74 12.20
CA GLU A 145 4.08 -2.55 11.74
C GLU A 145 4.03 -1.83 10.38
N LEU A 146 4.87 -0.80 10.21
CA LEU A 146 4.97 -0.11 8.93
C LEU A 146 5.51 -1.02 7.84
N LEU A 147 6.55 -1.82 8.15
CA LEU A 147 7.09 -2.79 7.19
C LEU A 147 6.09 -3.90 6.87
N HIS A 148 5.37 -4.42 7.87
CA HIS A 148 4.27 -5.38 7.66
C HIS A 148 3.22 -4.81 6.70
N ARG A 149 2.81 -3.55 6.91
CA ARG A 149 1.84 -2.87 6.07
C ARG A 149 2.34 -2.67 4.62
N ALA A 150 3.61 -2.28 4.45
CA ALA A 150 4.21 -2.14 3.12
C ALA A 150 4.22 -3.47 2.37
N LEU A 151 4.67 -4.55 3.00
CA LEU A 151 4.70 -5.89 2.39
C LEU A 151 3.29 -6.41 2.10
N SER A 152 2.32 -6.17 2.99
CA SER A 152 0.91 -6.54 2.76
C SER A 152 0.34 -5.85 1.53
N ASN A 153 0.66 -4.56 1.30
CA ASN A 153 0.24 -3.84 0.09
C ASN A 153 0.84 -4.45 -1.19
N LEU A 154 2.11 -4.88 -1.16
CA LEU A 154 2.73 -5.54 -2.31
C LEU A 154 2.10 -6.91 -2.59
N VAL A 155 1.86 -7.72 -1.56
CA VAL A 155 1.19 -9.03 -1.71
C VAL A 155 -0.23 -8.85 -2.24
N LEU A 156 -0.99 -7.90 -1.71
CA LEU A 156 -2.35 -7.61 -2.18
C LEU A 156 -2.36 -7.16 -3.66
N ASN A 157 -1.40 -6.31 -4.05
CA ASN A 157 -1.26 -5.91 -5.45
C ASN A 157 -0.95 -7.08 -6.37
N ALA A 158 -0.09 -8.01 -5.95
CA ALA A 158 0.23 -9.22 -6.68
C ALA A 158 -1.00 -10.14 -6.84
N ILE A 159 -1.79 -10.32 -5.76
CA ILE A 159 -3.04 -11.09 -5.79
C ILE A 159 -4.04 -10.49 -6.78
N ASP A 160 -4.20 -9.17 -6.75
CA ASP A 160 -5.10 -8.45 -7.66
C ASP A 160 -4.66 -8.52 -9.12
N ALA A 161 -3.35 -8.60 -9.38
CA ALA A 161 -2.80 -8.75 -10.73
C ALA A 161 -3.00 -10.15 -11.32
N MET A 162 -3.40 -11.13 -10.49
CA MET A 162 -3.58 -12.54 -10.87
C MET A 162 -5.04 -13.00 -10.72
N PRO A 163 -6.04 -12.40 -11.42
CA PRO A 163 -7.43 -12.83 -11.32
C PRO A 163 -7.66 -14.27 -11.81
N GLU A 164 -6.85 -14.72 -12.75
CA GLU A 164 -6.91 -16.05 -13.33
C GLU A 164 -6.03 -17.09 -12.59
N GLY A 165 -5.55 -16.75 -11.39
CA GLY A 165 -4.54 -17.53 -10.66
C GLY A 165 -3.13 -17.24 -11.17
N GLY A 166 -2.14 -17.95 -10.62
CA GLY A 166 -0.73 -17.75 -10.98
C GLY A 166 0.24 -18.17 -9.89
N THR A 167 1.40 -17.52 -9.84
CA THR A 167 2.42 -17.77 -8.82
C THR A 167 2.87 -16.47 -8.18
N LEU A 168 2.79 -16.43 -6.85
CA LEU A 168 3.39 -15.40 -6.00
C LEU A 168 4.73 -15.91 -5.48
N ILE A 169 5.81 -15.17 -5.71
CA ILE A 169 7.16 -15.52 -5.27
C ILE A 169 7.62 -14.47 -4.28
N ALA A 170 7.97 -14.87 -3.07
CA ALA A 170 8.48 -14.01 -2.01
C ALA A 170 9.92 -14.42 -1.64
N VAL A 171 10.86 -13.52 -1.86
CA VAL A 171 12.29 -13.73 -1.59
C VAL A 171 12.77 -12.73 -0.57
N ALA A 172 13.54 -13.17 0.43
CA ALA A 172 14.25 -12.29 1.36
C ALA A 172 15.68 -12.82 1.57
N LEU A 173 16.66 -11.98 1.28
CA LEU A 173 18.07 -12.34 1.40
C LEU A 173 18.94 -11.14 1.78
N ARG A 174 20.14 -11.39 2.29
CA ARG A 174 21.17 -10.38 2.49
C ARG A 174 22.04 -10.25 1.25
N LYS A 175 22.23 -9.04 0.78
CA LYS A 175 23.11 -8.72 -0.35
C LYS A 175 24.10 -7.63 0.08
N SER A 176 25.29 -8.02 0.46
CA SER A 176 26.28 -7.10 1.01
C SER A 176 25.73 -6.33 2.22
N ASN A 177 25.61 -5.02 2.12
CA ASN A 177 25.15 -4.11 3.18
C ASN A 177 23.63 -3.85 3.18
N VAL A 178 22.85 -4.57 2.38
CA VAL A 178 21.40 -4.42 2.33
C VAL A 178 20.69 -5.74 2.55
N VAL A 179 19.51 -5.68 3.12
CA VAL A 179 18.52 -6.75 3.10
C VAL A 179 17.61 -6.47 1.90
N GLN A 180 17.61 -7.40 0.93
CA GLN A 180 16.76 -7.33 -0.23
C GLN A 180 15.52 -8.19 -0.03
N ILE A 181 14.35 -7.58 -0.25
CA ILE A 181 13.04 -8.24 -0.24
C ILE A 181 12.47 -8.13 -1.64
N ARG A 182 12.03 -9.25 -2.21
CA ARG A 182 11.40 -9.28 -3.53
C ARG A 182 10.04 -9.95 -3.45
N ILE A 183 9.04 -9.27 -4.02
CA ILE A 183 7.69 -9.81 -4.22
C ILE A 183 7.43 -9.81 -5.71
N SER A 184 7.26 -11.00 -6.28
CA SER A 184 7.03 -11.19 -7.71
C SER A 184 5.71 -11.90 -7.95
N ASP A 185 4.99 -11.51 -8.99
CA ASP A 185 3.78 -12.17 -9.47
C ASP A 185 3.92 -12.56 -10.95
N THR A 186 3.09 -13.48 -11.39
CA THR A 186 2.98 -13.90 -12.79
C THR A 186 1.70 -13.36 -13.44
N GLY A 187 1.22 -12.21 -12.97
CA GLY A 187 -0.03 -11.60 -13.37
C GLY A 187 0.03 -10.81 -14.68
N THR A 188 -0.84 -9.83 -14.79
CA THR A 188 -1.00 -9.00 -15.99
C THR A 188 0.21 -8.14 -16.32
N GLY A 189 1.10 -7.90 -15.34
CA GLY A 189 2.23 -6.99 -15.48
C GLY A 189 1.81 -5.54 -15.72
N LEU A 190 2.80 -4.69 -15.98
CA LEU A 190 2.65 -3.24 -16.14
C LEU A 190 3.28 -2.79 -17.44
N THR A 191 2.74 -1.75 -18.06
CA THR A 191 3.36 -1.04 -19.17
C THR A 191 4.51 -0.15 -18.70
N PRO A 192 5.43 0.29 -19.58
CA PRO A 192 6.48 1.23 -19.22
C PRO A 192 5.96 2.55 -18.64
N GLU A 193 4.84 3.05 -19.16
CA GLU A 193 4.18 4.28 -18.70
C GLU A 193 3.59 4.09 -17.29
N GLU A 194 3.00 2.94 -17.02
CA GLU A 194 2.51 2.58 -15.69
C GLU A 194 3.66 2.47 -14.69
N CYS A 195 4.78 1.83 -15.06
CA CYS A 195 5.97 1.73 -14.21
C CYS A 195 6.53 3.09 -13.79
N GLN A 196 6.46 4.11 -14.65
CA GLN A 196 6.92 5.47 -14.32
C GLN A 196 6.01 6.18 -13.31
N ARG A 197 4.72 5.79 -13.24
CA ARG A 197 3.69 6.50 -12.47
C ARG A 197 3.17 5.74 -11.27
N LEU A 198 3.48 4.47 -11.12
CA LEU A 198 2.85 3.56 -10.15
C LEU A 198 3.03 3.98 -8.68
N PHE A 199 4.07 4.74 -8.36
CA PHE A 199 4.30 5.29 -7.01
C PHE A 199 3.64 6.67 -6.82
N THR A 200 3.10 7.28 -7.87
CA THR A 200 2.36 8.54 -7.77
C THR A 200 1.08 8.28 -6.95
N PRO A 201 0.83 9.01 -5.86
CA PRO A 201 -0.38 8.85 -5.09
C PRO A 201 -1.63 8.93 -5.99
N TYR A 202 -2.62 8.05 -5.75
CA TYR A 202 -3.88 7.93 -6.52
C TYR A 202 -3.75 7.47 -7.97
N TYR A 203 -2.58 7.14 -8.43
CA TYR A 203 -2.47 6.47 -9.71
C TYR A 203 -2.94 5.02 -9.57
N THR A 204 -3.99 4.67 -10.30
CA THR A 204 -4.54 3.31 -10.32
C THR A 204 -5.19 3.03 -11.67
N THR A 205 -5.04 1.83 -12.15
CA THR A 205 -5.75 1.29 -13.32
C THR A 205 -6.93 0.40 -12.92
N LYS A 206 -7.09 0.16 -11.60
CA LYS A 206 -8.16 -0.70 -11.05
C LYS A 206 -9.42 0.12 -10.78
N GLN A 207 -10.60 -0.40 -11.15
CA GLN A 207 -11.90 0.26 -10.94
C GLN A 207 -12.17 0.63 -9.47
N HIS A 208 -11.73 -0.18 -8.53
CA HIS A 208 -11.91 0.03 -7.09
C HIS A 208 -10.59 0.25 -6.34
N GLY A 209 -9.52 0.55 -7.07
CA GLY A 209 -8.21 0.82 -6.50
C GLY A 209 -8.09 2.26 -5.99
N THR A 210 -7.50 2.44 -4.80
CA THR A 210 -7.26 3.79 -4.25
C THR A 210 -6.05 4.48 -4.84
N GLY A 211 -5.14 3.73 -5.47
CA GLY A 211 -3.84 4.24 -5.90
C GLY A 211 -2.93 4.72 -4.74
N LEU A 212 -3.23 4.38 -3.49
CA LEU A 212 -2.44 4.76 -2.33
C LEU A 212 -1.46 3.68 -1.87
N GLY A 213 -1.76 2.41 -2.18
CA GLY A 213 -0.98 1.27 -1.66
C GLY A 213 0.51 1.36 -1.98
N LEU A 214 0.89 1.62 -3.23
CA LEU A 214 2.29 1.72 -3.64
C LEU A 214 2.96 3.02 -3.18
N ALA A 215 2.22 4.12 -3.09
CA ALA A 215 2.74 5.36 -2.50
C ALA A 215 3.06 5.17 -0.99
N ILE A 216 2.23 4.40 -0.26
CA ILE A 216 2.51 4.00 1.12
C ILE A 216 3.78 3.15 1.19
N VAL A 217 3.93 2.16 0.31
CA VAL A 217 5.14 1.33 0.27
C VAL A 217 6.38 2.20 0.06
N GLN A 218 6.36 3.11 -0.91
CA GLN A 218 7.47 4.02 -1.20
C GLN A 218 7.80 4.90 0.01
N SER A 219 6.79 5.48 0.67
CA SER A 219 7.01 6.32 1.86
C SER A 219 7.61 5.52 3.01
N VAL A 220 7.06 4.34 3.31
CA VAL A 220 7.58 3.45 4.37
C VAL A 220 9.03 3.08 4.09
N VAL A 221 9.35 2.66 2.87
CA VAL A 221 10.71 2.27 2.49
C VAL A 221 11.68 3.45 2.60
N ALA A 222 11.27 4.64 2.15
CA ALA A 222 12.09 5.86 2.25
C ALA A 222 12.29 6.31 3.71
N ASP A 223 11.26 6.20 4.54
CA ASP A 223 11.35 6.52 5.98
C ASP A 223 12.30 5.56 6.73
N HIS A 224 12.58 4.37 6.18
CA HIS A 224 13.56 3.40 6.67
C HIS A 224 14.89 3.42 5.89
N HIS A 225 15.20 4.55 5.22
CA HIS A 225 16.45 4.76 4.47
C HIS A 225 16.69 3.74 3.33
N GLY A 226 15.63 3.08 2.88
CA GLY A 226 15.67 2.07 1.82
C GLY A 226 15.33 2.64 0.44
N THR A 227 15.34 1.74 -0.52
CA THR A 227 14.90 2.00 -1.91
C THR A 227 13.91 0.94 -2.35
N ILE A 228 12.98 1.33 -3.23
CA ILE A 228 12.07 0.42 -3.90
C ILE A 228 12.17 0.60 -5.40
N THR A 229 12.23 -0.50 -6.13
CA THR A 229 12.23 -0.54 -7.59
C THR A 229 11.20 -1.54 -8.09
N VAL A 230 10.82 -1.42 -9.36
CA VAL A 230 9.91 -2.33 -10.04
C VAL A 230 10.49 -2.76 -11.37
N GLU A 231 10.39 -4.04 -11.66
CA GLU A 231 10.67 -4.64 -12.96
C GLU A 231 9.38 -5.33 -13.42
N SER A 232 8.87 -4.99 -14.59
CA SER A 232 7.63 -5.58 -15.10
C SER A 232 7.64 -5.65 -16.62
N ILE A 233 6.98 -6.69 -17.12
CA ILE A 233 6.69 -6.88 -18.53
C ILE A 233 5.20 -7.19 -18.64
N GLN A 234 4.48 -6.42 -19.45
CA GLN A 234 3.06 -6.63 -19.67
C GLN A 234 2.78 -8.09 -20.12
N GLY A 235 1.83 -8.74 -19.46
CA GLY A 235 1.48 -10.15 -19.70
C GLY A 235 2.44 -11.17 -19.04
N ARG A 236 3.48 -10.74 -18.31
CA ARG A 236 4.43 -11.64 -17.65
C ARG A 236 4.57 -11.42 -16.14
N GLY A 237 3.81 -10.44 -15.60
CA GLY A 237 3.83 -10.11 -14.19
C GLY A 237 4.78 -8.97 -13.84
N ALA A 238 4.91 -8.73 -12.53
CA ALA A 238 5.75 -7.69 -11.97
C ALA A 238 6.61 -8.22 -10.81
N THR A 239 7.75 -7.58 -10.60
CA THR A 239 8.66 -7.84 -9.47
C THR A 239 8.94 -6.51 -8.78
N PHE A 240 8.55 -6.40 -7.54
CA PHE A 240 8.91 -5.29 -6.66
C PHE A 240 10.10 -5.69 -5.82
N VAL A 241 11.12 -4.83 -5.79
CA VAL A 241 12.35 -5.04 -5.03
C VAL A 241 12.53 -3.93 -4.02
N ILE A 242 12.53 -4.27 -2.73
CA ILE A 242 12.86 -3.37 -1.62
C ILE A 242 14.27 -3.69 -1.14
N GLU A 243 15.08 -2.67 -0.94
CA GLU A 243 16.41 -2.77 -0.33
C GLU A 243 16.44 -1.88 0.92
N LEU A 244 16.70 -2.48 2.08
CA LEU A 244 16.86 -1.80 3.37
C LEU A 244 18.30 -1.93 3.86
N PRO A 245 18.89 -0.90 4.51
CA PRO A 245 20.22 -1.00 5.12
C PRO A 245 20.27 -2.16 6.11
N ALA A 246 21.20 -3.09 5.89
CA ALA A 246 21.40 -4.21 6.80
C ALA A 246 22.18 -3.78 8.06
N LEU A 247 21.74 -4.24 9.23
CA LEU A 247 22.54 -4.10 10.44
C LEU A 247 23.74 -5.07 10.40
N PRO A 248 24.86 -4.70 11.02
CA PRO A 248 26.02 -5.59 11.16
C PRO A 248 25.59 -6.89 11.85
N ILE A 249 26.09 -8.02 11.36
CA ILE A 249 25.95 -9.30 12.08
C ILE A 249 26.94 -9.25 13.23
N ALA A 250 26.50 -9.61 14.42
CA ALA A 250 27.31 -9.55 15.67
C ALA A 250 28.66 -10.30 15.61
N SER A 251 28.91 -11.09 14.56
CA SER A 251 30.20 -11.80 14.33
C SER A 251 31.28 -10.94 13.65
N GLU A 252 30.94 -9.80 13.06
CA GLU A 252 31.91 -8.92 12.36
C GLU A 252 32.46 -7.81 13.27
N ALA A 253 31.99 -7.71 14.53
CA ALA A 253 32.40 -6.67 15.48
C ALA A 253 33.71 -7.03 16.26
N HIS A 254 34.39 -8.14 15.92
CA HIS A 254 35.58 -8.62 16.61
C HIS A 254 36.73 -8.99 15.65
N ALA A 255 36.84 -8.31 14.50
CA ALA A 255 38.00 -8.45 13.63
C ALA A 255 38.73 -7.12 13.41
#